data_977cc1e93317e62b9d8032e2c03765d9
#
_entry.id   977cc1e93317e62b9d8032e2c03765d9
#
_cell.length_a   1.000
_cell.length_b   1.000
_cell.length_c   1.000
_cell.angle_alpha   90.00
_cell.angle_beta   90.00
_cell.angle_gamma   90.00
#
_symmetry.space_group_name_H-M   'P 1'
#
loop_
_entity.id
_entity.type
_entity.pdbx_description
1 polymer ?
#
loop_
_entity_poly.entity_id
_entity_poly.type
_entity_poly.pdbx_seq_one_letter_code
_entity_poly.pdbx_strand_id
1 'polypeptide(L)'
;VPDEYFECFLEELPFSVPGPPCTDEHVRAYTGLVPDCLIAYWQEFGFSGFGNGVAWLVDPLEWKVTTEEVLLDAIQHPRLGEGAQYIPFARGAFGKTFFWTPGYGISLTVEPARGTVFFWAPPKGIERAMQSFFTASGKEQFDFFDRNEKPMFDRVHEHLGSLQFDEVYGFSPGLRIGGASNVDSAHLFQIHVHMAFLRTAIGDDWYVLG
;
A
#
# COMPACT_ATOMS: atom_id res chain seq x y z
N VAL A 1 6.47 1.74 -21.70
CA VAL A 1 7.53 0.77 -21.32
C VAL A 1 8.09 1.24 -19.99
N PRO A 2 8.17 0.37 -18.98
CA PRO A 2 8.75 0.73 -17.69
C PRO A 2 10.20 1.17 -17.86
N ASP A 3 10.66 2.04 -16.99
CA ASP A 3 12.05 2.44 -16.96
C ASP A 3 12.93 1.37 -16.27
N GLU A 4 14.25 1.51 -16.39
CA GLU A 4 15.23 0.58 -15.80
C GLU A 4 15.04 0.37 -14.28
N TYR A 5 14.47 1.34 -13.59
CA TYR A 5 14.21 1.29 -12.15
C TYR A 5 13.05 0.36 -11.80
N PHE A 6 11.99 0.41 -12.61
CA PHE A 6 10.85 -0.49 -12.43
C PHE A 6 11.15 -1.90 -12.96
N GLU A 7 12.05 -2.03 -13.94
CA GLU A 7 12.55 -3.34 -14.38
C GLU A 7 13.25 -4.07 -13.23
N CYS A 8 14.07 -3.39 -12.41
CA CYS A 8 14.65 -3.99 -11.20
C CYS A 8 13.58 -4.50 -10.22
N PHE A 9 12.49 -3.75 -10.05
CA PHE A 9 11.35 -4.19 -9.23
C PHE A 9 10.69 -5.45 -9.81
N LEU A 10 10.54 -5.52 -11.13
CA LEU A 10 9.94 -6.68 -11.81
C LEU A 10 10.83 -7.92 -11.77
N GLU A 11 12.16 -7.78 -11.69
CA GLU A 11 13.09 -8.90 -11.48
C GLU A 11 12.87 -9.56 -10.11
N GLU A 12 12.62 -8.76 -9.07
CA GLU A 12 12.36 -9.23 -7.70
C GLU A 12 10.91 -9.68 -7.50
N LEU A 13 9.96 -8.90 -8.03
CA LEU A 13 8.52 -9.12 -7.90
C LEU A 13 7.85 -9.11 -9.28
N PRO A 14 7.87 -10.21 -10.03
CA PRO A 14 7.28 -10.28 -11.35
C PRO A 14 5.77 -9.97 -11.35
N PHE A 15 5.29 -9.35 -12.45
CA PHE A 15 3.87 -9.20 -12.70
C PHE A 15 3.16 -10.55 -12.60
N SER A 16 2.06 -10.61 -11.85
CA SER A 16 1.44 -11.89 -11.52
C SER A 16 -0.09 -11.89 -11.53
N VAL A 17 -0.72 -10.84 -11.03
CA VAL A 17 -2.18 -10.78 -10.93
C VAL A 17 -2.69 -9.54 -11.65
N PRO A 18 -3.43 -9.69 -12.77
CA PRO A 18 -4.04 -8.55 -13.46
C PRO A 18 -5.04 -7.82 -12.58
N GLY A 19 -4.96 -6.50 -12.56
CA GLY A 19 -5.94 -5.61 -11.93
C GLY A 19 -6.65 -4.73 -12.97
N PRO A 20 -7.51 -3.80 -12.52
CA PRO A 20 -8.17 -2.84 -13.40
C PRO A 20 -7.15 -2.00 -14.20
N PRO A 21 -7.46 -1.65 -15.46
CA PRO A 21 -6.57 -0.84 -16.27
C PRO A 21 -6.59 0.63 -15.83
N CYS A 22 -5.46 1.32 -16.04
CA CYS A 22 -5.43 2.77 -15.97
C CYS A 22 -6.20 3.38 -17.13
N THR A 23 -7.07 4.33 -16.84
CA THR A 23 -7.89 5.04 -17.83
C THR A 23 -7.41 6.47 -18.05
N ASP A 24 -7.94 7.14 -19.11
CA ASP A 24 -7.68 8.56 -19.35
C ASP A 24 -8.13 9.46 -18.19
N GLU A 25 -9.09 9.01 -17.39
CA GLU A 25 -9.54 9.73 -16.19
C GLU A 25 -8.43 9.75 -15.13
N HIS A 26 -7.78 8.62 -14.87
CA HIS A 26 -6.64 8.55 -13.96
C HIS A 26 -5.50 9.47 -14.41
N VAL A 27 -5.13 9.39 -15.68
CA VAL A 27 -4.08 10.25 -16.24
C VAL A 27 -4.41 11.72 -16.07
N ARG A 28 -5.63 12.16 -16.41
CA ARG A 28 -6.04 13.56 -16.24
C ARG A 28 -6.10 14.01 -14.79
N ALA A 29 -6.56 13.13 -13.89
CA ALA A 29 -6.69 13.46 -12.47
C ALA A 29 -5.34 13.62 -11.76
N TYR A 30 -4.32 12.86 -12.18
CA TYR A 30 -3.06 12.76 -11.44
C TYR A 30 -1.83 13.33 -12.15
N THR A 31 -1.93 13.76 -13.45
CA THR A 31 -0.84 14.48 -14.13
C THR A 31 -0.45 15.72 -13.34
N GLY A 32 0.85 15.85 -13.01
CA GLY A 32 1.39 16.95 -12.22
C GLY A 32 1.19 16.79 -10.69
N LEU A 33 0.42 15.81 -10.23
CA LEU A 33 0.27 15.50 -8.80
C LEU A 33 1.20 14.34 -8.38
N VAL A 34 1.45 13.39 -9.26
CA VAL A 34 2.38 12.30 -9.05
C VAL A 34 3.49 12.35 -10.11
N PRO A 35 4.65 11.68 -9.90
CA PRO A 35 5.69 11.58 -10.91
C PRO A 35 5.20 10.90 -12.20
N ASP A 36 5.67 11.38 -13.35
CA ASP A 36 5.31 10.82 -14.66
C ASP A 36 5.64 9.33 -14.79
N CYS A 37 6.71 8.86 -14.14
CA CYS A 37 7.04 7.44 -14.12
C CYS A 37 5.94 6.58 -13.47
N LEU A 38 5.27 7.07 -12.40
CA LEU A 38 4.17 6.35 -11.77
C LEU A 38 2.96 6.25 -12.70
N ILE A 39 2.64 7.32 -13.43
CA ILE A 39 1.58 7.29 -14.46
C ILE A 39 1.93 6.28 -15.54
N ALA A 40 3.20 6.23 -15.99
CA ALA A 40 3.64 5.25 -16.97
C ALA A 40 3.51 3.81 -16.46
N TYR A 41 3.80 3.54 -15.18
CA TYR A 41 3.61 2.22 -14.58
C TYR A 41 2.13 1.84 -14.52
N TRP A 42 1.23 2.76 -14.15
CA TRP A 42 -0.21 2.53 -14.19
C TRP A 42 -0.74 2.25 -15.60
N GLN A 43 -0.25 2.98 -16.61
CA GLN A 43 -0.65 2.77 -18.01
C GLN A 43 -0.19 1.42 -18.55
N GLU A 44 0.98 0.94 -18.16
CA GLU A 44 1.55 -0.34 -18.62
C GLU A 44 0.92 -1.54 -17.90
N PHE A 45 0.78 -1.46 -16.57
CA PHE A 45 0.38 -2.61 -15.74
C PHE A 45 -1.04 -2.49 -15.17
N GLY A 46 -1.68 -1.33 -15.24
CA GLY A 46 -2.89 -1.10 -14.48
C GLY A 46 -2.63 -1.12 -12.96
N PHE A 47 -3.67 -1.38 -12.20
CA PHE A 47 -3.61 -1.50 -10.74
C PHE A 47 -3.45 -2.96 -10.31
N SER A 48 -2.38 -3.54 -10.76
CA SER A 48 -2.11 -4.99 -10.73
C SER A 48 -1.24 -5.41 -9.56
N GLY A 49 -1.21 -6.74 -9.33
CA GLY A 49 -0.40 -7.39 -8.32
C GLY A 49 0.88 -8.00 -8.87
N PHE A 50 1.94 -7.96 -8.07
CA PHE A 50 3.29 -8.42 -8.36
C PHE A 50 3.75 -9.42 -7.29
N GLY A 51 4.70 -10.32 -7.65
CA GLY A 51 5.24 -11.32 -6.73
C GLY A 51 4.13 -12.23 -6.15
N ASN A 52 3.26 -12.76 -7.00
CA ASN A 52 2.06 -13.55 -6.63
C ASN A 52 1.03 -12.76 -5.80
N GLY A 53 1.03 -11.41 -5.90
CA GLY A 53 0.10 -10.55 -5.17
C GLY A 53 0.61 -10.10 -3.80
N VAL A 54 1.90 -10.21 -3.52
CA VAL A 54 2.48 -9.62 -2.30
C VAL A 54 2.51 -8.10 -2.36
N ALA A 55 2.75 -7.53 -3.54
CA ALA A 55 2.77 -6.08 -3.80
C ALA A 55 1.74 -5.71 -4.88
N TRP A 56 1.14 -4.54 -4.77
CA TRP A 56 0.10 -4.02 -5.69
C TRP A 56 0.33 -2.56 -6.01
N LEU A 57 0.09 -2.16 -7.24
CA LEU A 57 -0.20 -0.77 -7.57
C LEU A 57 -1.65 -0.47 -7.15
N VAL A 58 -1.88 0.73 -6.65
CA VAL A 58 -3.18 1.13 -6.09
C VAL A 58 -3.88 2.10 -7.03
N ASP A 59 -5.19 1.88 -7.26
CA ASP A 59 -6.07 2.83 -7.94
C ASP A 59 -6.42 3.98 -6.99
N PRO A 60 -5.85 5.17 -7.16
CA PRO A 60 -6.08 6.26 -6.24
C PRO A 60 -7.48 6.91 -6.38
N LEU A 61 -8.19 6.70 -7.50
CA LEU A 61 -9.58 7.14 -7.63
C LEU A 61 -10.52 6.25 -6.81
N GLU A 62 -10.37 4.93 -6.97
CA GLU A 62 -11.15 3.95 -6.21
C GLU A 62 -10.86 4.04 -4.70
N TRP A 63 -9.61 4.30 -4.32
CA TRP A 63 -9.18 4.40 -2.93
C TRP A 63 -9.46 5.75 -2.27
N LYS A 64 -10.06 6.72 -2.96
CA LYS A 64 -10.24 8.08 -2.44
C LYS A 64 -10.96 8.10 -1.10
N VAL A 65 -12.13 7.48 -1.01
CA VAL A 65 -12.92 7.42 0.24
C VAL A 65 -12.17 6.67 1.34
N THR A 66 -11.58 5.51 1.01
CA THR A 66 -10.78 4.74 1.98
C THR A 66 -9.58 5.53 2.49
N THR A 67 -8.94 6.32 1.64
CA THR A 67 -7.82 7.17 2.04
C THR A 67 -8.28 8.31 2.95
N GLU A 68 -9.24 9.13 2.50
CA GLU A 68 -9.60 10.39 3.14
C GLU A 68 -10.46 10.19 4.39
N GLU A 69 -11.43 9.27 4.35
CA GLU A 69 -12.44 9.11 5.40
C GLU A 69 -12.19 7.91 6.33
N VAL A 70 -11.33 6.98 5.93
CA VAL A 70 -11.07 5.77 6.73
C VAL A 70 -9.66 5.77 7.29
N LEU A 71 -8.64 5.82 6.45
CA LEU A 71 -7.25 5.66 6.93
C LEU A 71 -6.66 6.93 7.52
N LEU A 72 -6.95 8.08 6.93
CA LEU A 72 -6.26 9.34 7.24
C LEU A 72 -7.13 10.41 7.91
N ASP A 73 -8.38 10.10 8.25
CA ASP A 73 -9.30 11.03 8.92
C ASP A 73 -8.75 11.62 10.24
N ALA A 74 -7.94 10.85 10.98
CA ALA A 74 -7.31 11.25 12.22
C ALA A 74 -5.77 11.33 12.14
N ILE A 75 -5.16 11.17 10.95
CA ILE A 75 -3.71 11.18 10.78
C ILE A 75 -3.26 12.54 10.23
N GLN A 76 -2.46 13.25 11.00
CA GLN A 76 -1.83 14.50 10.57
C GLN A 76 -0.31 14.34 10.49
N HIS A 77 0.24 14.53 9.30
CA HIS A 77 1.70 14.47 9.11
C HIS A 77 2.38 15.69 9.77
N PRO A 78 3.42 15.48 10.61
CA PRO A 78 3.99 16.55 11.45
C PRO A 78 4.70 17.65 10.67
N ARG A 79 5.01 17.42 9.38
CA ARG A 79 5.73 18.39 8.51
C ARG A 79 4.89 18.91 7.35
N LEU A 80 3.64 18.45 7.22
CA LEU A 80 2.72 18.88 6.17
C LEU A 80 1.58 19.66 6.83
N GLY A 81 1.14 20.75 6.18
CA GLY A 81 0.02 21.56 6.66
C GLY A 81 -1.33 20.86 6.54
N GLU A 82 -2.34 21.46 7.14
CA GLU A 82 -3.74 21.06 6.92
C GLU A 82 -4.08 21.10 5.42
N GLY A 83 -4.81 20.09 4.96
CA GLY A 83 -5.19 19.97 3.54
C GLY A 83 -4.13 19.33 2.64
N ALA A 84 -3.05 18.76 3.20
CA ALA A 84 -2.12 17.97 2.41
C ALA A 84 -2.85 16.81 1.72
N GLN A 85 -2.59 16.66 0.42
CA GLN A 85 -3.18 15.58 -0.36
C GLN A 85 -2.29 14.33 -0.26
N TYR A 86 -2.90 13.20 0.11
CA TYR A 86 -2.23 11.92 0.19
C TYR A 86 -2.77 11.00 -0.91
N ILE A 87 -1.88 10.57 -1.79
CA ILE A 87 -2.21 9.73 -2.96
C ILE A 87 -1.65 8.33 -2.71
N PRO A 88 -2.49 7.30 -2.49
CA PRO A 88 -2.02 5.94 -2.35
C PRO A 88 -1.48 5.46 -3.69
N PHE A 89 -0.29 4.84 -3.71
CA PHE A 89 0.32 4.40 -4.95
C PHE A 89 0.74 2.93 -4.95
N ALA A 90 1.01 2.37 -3.78
CA ALA A 90 1.34 0.96 -3.63
C ALA A 90 0.79 0.40 -2.32
N ARG A 91 0.52 -0.91 -2.30
CA ARG A 91 0.11 -1.62 -1.09
C ARG A 91 0.70 -3.02 -1.01
N GLY A 92 0.78 -3.54 0.20
CA GLY A 92 1.08 -4.95 0.46
C GLY A 92 -0.18 -5.82 0.54
N ALA A 93 0.03 -7.14 0.51
CA ALA A 93 -1.01 -8.16 0.60
C ALA A 93 -1.85 -8.08 1.90
N PHE A 94 -1.30 -7.52 2.97
CA PHE A 94 -1.96 -7.34 4.29
C PHE A 94 -2.44 -5.91 4.52
N GLY A 95 -2.57 -5.10 3.46
CA GLY A 95 -3.15 -3.76 3.52
C GLY A 95 -2.21 -2.65 3.98
N LYS A 96 -0.92 -2.91 4.16
CA LYS A 96 0.09 -1.86 4.35
C LYS A 96 0.11 -0.99 3.10
N THR A 97 -0.13 0.31 3.24
CA THR A 97 -0.33 1.24 2.11
C THR A 97 0.66 2.38 2.17
N PHE A 98 1.24 2.71 1.02
CA PHE A 98 2.24 3.76 0.81
C PHE A 98 1.61 4.96 0.11
N PHE A 99 1.92 6.18 0.60
CA PHE A 99 1.31 7.40 0.12
C PHE A 99 2.34 8.40 -0.40
N TRP A 100 1.99 9.02 -1.51
CA TRP A 100 2.67 10.16 -2.10
C TRP A 100 1.96 11.45 -1.78
N THR A 101 2.71 12.53 -1.53
CA THR A 101 2.18 13.88 -1.40
C THR A 101 2.85 14.80 -2.42
N PRO A 102 2.08 15.51 -3.26
CA PRO A 102 2.63 16.46 -4.23
C PRO A 102 3.57 17.47 -3.58
N GLY A 103 4.74 17.68 -4.18
CA GLY A 103 5.74 18.60 -3.66
C GLY A 103 6.55 18.09 -2.45
N TYR A 104 6.19 16.96 -1.86
CA TYR A 104 6.90 16.38 -0.72
C TYR A 104 7.59 15.05 -1.05
N GLY A 105 6.96 14.19 -1.83
CA GLY A 105 7.43 12.85 -2.14
C GLY A 105 6.65 11.76 -1.41
N ILE A 106 7.29 10.63 -1.12
CA ILE A 106 6.68 9.59 -0.28
C ILE A 106 6.55 10.16 1.13
N SER A 107 5.32 10.30 1.59
CA SER A 107 5.01 11.05 2.81
C SER A 107 4.78 10.16 4.02
N LEU A 108 4.01 9.10 3.85
CA LEU A 108 3.70 8.19 4.95
C LEU A 108 3.41 6.77 4.47
N THR A 109 3.50 5.84 5.40
CA THR A 109 3.02 4.48 5.26
C THR A 109 2.05 4.19 6.39
N VAL A 110 0.91 3.60 6.06
CA VAL A 110 -0.08 3.13 7.03
C VAL A 110 -0.11 1.62 7.02
N GLU A 111 -0.04 0.98 8.18
CA GLU A 111 -0.21 -0.45 8.36
C GLU A 111 -1.42 -0.71 9.30
N PRO A 112 -2.65 -0.77 8.74
CA PRO A 112 -3.86 -0.81 9.55
C PRO A 112 -3.98 -2.06 10.42
N ALA A 113 -3.47 -3.21 9.97
CA ALA A 113 -3.47 -4.44 10.76
C ALA A 113 -2.78 -4.27 12.12
N ARG A 114 -1.75 -3.42 12.21
CA ARG A 114 -1.04 -3.08 13.46
C ARG A 114 -1.52 -1.77 14.10
N GLY A 115 -2.27 -0.95 13.37
CA GLY A 115 -2.59 0.42 13.77
C GLY A 115 -1.35 1.32 13.78
N THR A 116 -0.46 1.17 12.82
CA THR A 116 0.83 1.86 12.79
C THR A 116 0.89 2.83 11.61
N VAL A 117 1.43 4.02 11.87
CA VAL A 117 1.77 5.04 10.85
C VAL A 117 3.25 5.35 10.93
N PHE A 118 3.91 5.33 9.79
CA PHE A 118 5.29 5.77 9.65
C PHE A 118 5.35 7.02 8.77
N PHE A 119 5.93 8.11 9.28
CA PHE A 119 6.13 9.35 8.54
C PHE A 119 7.53 9.40 7.93
N TRP A 120 7.58 9.47 6.60
CA TRP A 120 8.84 9.57 5.88
C TRP A 120 9.42 10.98 5.95
N ALA A 121 10.74 11.07 6.06
CA ALA A 121 11.42 12.33 5.83
C ALA A 121 11.42 12.66 4.33
N PRO A 122 11.36 13.96 3.95
CA PRO A 122 11.41 14.32 2.53
C PRO A 122 12.72 13.84 1.90
N PRO A 123 12.65 13.22 0.70
CA PRO A 123 13.84 12.71 0.02
C PRO A 123 14.74 13.87 -0.44
N LYS A 124 16.05 13.61 -0.58
CA LYS A 124 16.99 14.60 -1.11
C LYS A 124 16.77 14.95 -2.59
N GLY A 125 16.01 14.14 -3.33
CA GLY A 125 15.67 14.31 -4.75
C GLY A 125 14.28 13.75 -4.98
N ILE A 126 13.27 14.62 -4.89
CA ILE A 126 11.87 14.24 -5.03
C ILE A 126 11.57 13.65 -6.40
N GLU A 127 12.24 14.14 -7.45
CA GLU A 127 12.08 13.72 -8.84
C GLU A 127 12.44 12.24 -9.06
N ARG A 128 13.28 11.66 -8.20
CA ARG A 128 13.70 10.24 -8.27
C ARG A 128 13.14 9.39 -7.12
N ALA A 129 12.38 9.97 -6.22
CA ALA A 129 11.91 9.28 -5.03
C ALA A 129 11.06 8.05 -5.36
N MET A 130 10.19 8.14 -6.36
CA MET A 130 9.33 7.04 -6.79
C MET A 130 10.14 5.90 -7.43
N GLN A 131 11.08 6.23 -8.32
CA GLN A 131 11.99 5.27 -8.95
C GLN A 131 12.84 4.56 -7.88
N SER A 132 13.43 5.34 -6.97
CA SER A 132 14.23 4.79 -5.86
C SER A 132 13.40 3.88 -4.95
N PHE A 133 12.13 4.21 -4.71
CA PHE A 133 11.23 3.36 -3.94
C PHE A 133 11.09 1.99 -4.60
N PHE A 134 10.70 1.92 -5.87
CA PHE A 134 10.51 0.64 -6.55
C PHE A 134 11.81 -0.15 -6.71
N THR A 135 12.92 0.50 -7.08
CA THR A 135 14.23 -0.17 -7.18
C THR A 135 14.69 -0.80 -5.86
N ALA A 136 14.43 -0.12 -4.74
CA ALA A 136 14.82 -0.61 -3.41
C ALA A 136 13.79 -1.56 -2.77
N SER A 137 12.62 -1.73 -3.39
CA SER A 137 11.53 -2.51 -2.82
C SER A 137 11.65 -3.99 -3.17
N GLY A 138 11.94 -4.81 -2.17
CA GLY A 138 11.81 -6.26 -2.25
C GLY A 138 10.51 -6.74 -1.58
N LYS A 139 10.32 -8.06 -1.58
CA LYS A 139 9.16 -8.73 -0.99
C LYS A 139 8.90 -8.33 0.47
N GLU A 140 9.94 -8.17 1.27
CA GLU A 140 9.87 -7.83 2.70
C GLU A 140 9.21 -6.47 2.95
N GLN A 141 9.32 -5.53 2.00
CA GLN A 141 8.69 -4.22 2.09
C GLN A 141 7.15 -4.32 2.14
N PHE A 142 6.60 -5.27 1.40
CA PHE A 142 5.15 -5.47 1.20
C PHE A 142 4.56 -6.59 2.04
N ASP A 143 5.41 -7.47 2.58
CA ASP A 143 4.99 -8.59 3.42
C ASP A 143 4.60 -8.12 4.84
N PHE A 144 3.95 -8.99 5.56
CA PHE A 144 3.64 -8.87 6.98
C PHE A 144 4.51 -9.87 7.77
N PHE A 145 5.04 -9.47 8.91
CA PHE A 145 5.85 -10.33 9.76
C PHE A 145 5.07 -10.74 11.01
N ASP A 146 5.12 -12.01 11.39
CA ASP A 146 4.48 -12.49 12.61
C ASP A 146 5.27 -12.06 13.88
N ARG A 147 4.81 -12.50 15.06
CA ARG A 147 5.45 -12.17 16.34
C ARG A 147 6.90 -12.69 16.49
N ASN A 148 7.28 -13.66 15.65
CA ASN A 148 8.61 -14.25 15.62
C ASN A 148 9.46 -13.69 14.46
N GLU A 149 9.03 -12.54 13.90
CA GLU A 149 9.69 -11.89 12.78
C GLU A 149 9.79 -12.76 11.51
N LYS A 150 8.84 -13.70 11.32
CA LYS A 150 8.78 -14.55 10.14
C LYS A 150 7.80 -13.96 9.12
N PRO A 151 8.19 -13.92 7.83
CA PRO A 151 7.31 -13.42 6.77
C PRO A 151 6.06 -14.29 6.64
N MET A 152 4.92 -13.66 6.41
CA MET A 152 3.62 -14.32 6.45
C MET A 152 3.07 -14.63 5.05
N PHE A 153 3.44 -13.86 4.03
CA PHE A 153 2.80 -13.91 2.73
C PHE A 153 2.76 -15.33 2.14
N ASP A 154 3.91 -15.99 1.97
CA ASP A 154 3.94 -17.32 1.34
C ASP A 154 3.10 -18.34 2.10
N ARG A 155 3.19 -18.32 3.42
CA ARG A 155 2.44 -19.24 4.29
C ARG A 155 0.93 -19.04 4.19
N VAL A 156 0.49 -17.78 4.11
CA VAL A 156 -0.93 -17.43 4.00
C VAL A 156 -1.43 -17.68 2.57
N HIS A 157 -0.62 -17.32 1.57
CA HIS A 157 -0.92 -17.58 0.16
C HIS A 157 -1.08 -19.09 -0.13
N GLU A 158 -0.20 -19.92 0.41
CA GLU A 158 -0.31 -21.40 0.29
C GLU A 158 -1.61 -21.93 0.94
N HIS A 159 -2.04 -21.32 2.04
CA HIS A 159 -3.22 -21.74 2.80
C HIS A 159 -4.55 -21.23 2.21
N LEU A 160 -4.60 -19.94 1.80
CA LEU A 160 -5.83 -19.27 1.37
C LEU A 160 -5.95 -19.09 -0.15
N GLY A 161 -4.87 -19.29 -0.91
CA GLY A 161 -4.82 -19.01 -2.34
C GLY A 161 -4.54 -17.55 -2.66
N SER A 162 -4.62 -17.21 -3.96
CA SER A 162 -4.25 -15.89 -4.50
C SER A 162 -5.28 -14.83 -4.17
N LEU A 163 -4.81 -13.60 -3.95
CA LEU A 163 -5.64 -12.41 -3.85
C LEU A 163 -6.14 -11.93 -5.22
N GLN A 164 -7.34 -11.37 -5.25
CA GLN A 164 -7.80 -10.49 -6.32
C GLN A 164 -7.46 -9.03 -5.99
N PHE A 165 -7.66 -8.10 -6.96
CA PHE A 165 -7.28 -6.69 -6.78
C PHE A 165 -8.03 -5.99 -5.63
N ASP A 166 -9.26 -6.42 -5.35
CA ASP A 166 -10.14 -5.89 -4.31
C ASP A 166 -10.08 -6.68 -2.99
N GLU A 167 -9.15 -7.64 -2.88
CA GLU A 167 -8.97 -8.48 -1.72
C GLU A 167 -7.69 -8.16 -0.93
N VAL A 168 -7.71 -8.57 0.33
CA VAL A 168 -6.60 -8.45 1.27
C VAL A 168 -6.58 -9.64 2.23
N TYR A 169 -5.41 -10.09 2.63
CA TYR A 169 -5.30 -10.95 3.81
C TYR A 169 -5.42 -10.12 5.08
N GLY A 170 -6.23 -10.58 6.01
CA GLY A 170 -6.37 -9.98 7.32
C GLY A 170 -6.46 -11.04 8.40
N PHE A 171 -6.54 -10.62 9.65
CA PHE A 171 -6.61 -11.52 10.81
C PHE A 171 -7.98 -11.39 11.49
N SER A 172 -8.53 -12.54 11.89
CA SER A 172 -9.78 -12.59 12.65
C SER A 172 -9.58 -13.43 13.93
N PRO A 173 -9.80 -12.82 15.13
CA PRO A 173 -10.05 -11.40 15.38
C PRO A 173 -8.91 -10.49 14.89
N GLY A 174 -9.21 -9.21 14.65
CA GLY A 174 -8.18 -8.23 14.32
C GLY A 174 -7.10 -8.10 15.42
N LEU A 175 -5.85 -7.81 15.05
CA LEU A 175 -4.73 -7.82 16.01
C LEU A 175 -4.92 -6.83 17.16
N ARG A 176 -5.54 -5.67 16.89
CA ARG A 176 -5.79 -4.62 17.89
C ARG A 176 -6.87 -4.99 18.92
N ILE A 177 -7.66 -6.00 18.62
CA ILE A 177 -8.73 -6.52 19.51
C ILE A 177 -8.45 -7.93 20.00
N GLY A 178 -7.17 -8.29 20.12
CA GLY A 178 -6.72 -9.55 20.73
C GLY A 178 -6.47 -10.71 19.77
N GLY A 179 -6.51 -10.49 18.44
CA GLY A 179 -6.17 -11.47 17.44
C GLY A 179 -4.69 -11.85 17.43
N ALA A 180 -4.36 -12.93 16.74
CA ALA A 180 -3.00 -13.43 16.58
C ALA A 180 -2.55 -13.31 15.12
N SER A 181 -1.26 -12.97 14.90
CA SER A 181 -0.64 -12.98 13.59
C SER A 181 -0.09 -14.37 13.28
N ASN A 182 -0.96 -15.27 12.85
CA ASN A 182 -0.60 -16.62 12.41
C ASN A 182 -1.47 -17.06 11.23
N VAL A 183 -1.10 -18.15 10.56
CA VAL A 183 -1.81 -18.64 9.36
C VAL A 183 -3.26 -19.03 9.68
N ASP A 184 -3.51 -19.66 10.82
CA ASP A 184 -4.84 -20.17 11.18
C ASP A 184 -5.85 -19.03 11.42
N SER A 185 -5.38 -17.84 11.80
CA SER A 185 -6.21 -16.64 12.00
C SER A 185 -6.28 -15.74 10.77
N ALA A 186 -5.56 -16.06 9.71
CA ALA A 186 -5.60 -15.32 8.46
C ALA A 186 -6.83 -15.69 7.63
N HIS A 187 -7.46 -14.69 7.01
CA HIS A 187 -8.63 -14.85 6.15
C HIS A 187 -8.56 -13.88 4.96
N LEU A 188 -9.31 -14.18 3.91
CA LEU A 188 -9.54 -13.27 2.79
C LEU A 188 -10.66 -12.29 3.14
N PHE A 189 -10.44 -11.01 2.85
CA PHE A 189 -11.42 -9.96 3.05
C PHE A 189 -11.51 -9.05 1.82
N GLN A 190 -12.67 -8.45 1.60
CA GLN A 190 -12.80 -7.32 0.70
C GLN A 190 -12.06 -6.10 1.31
N ILE A 191 -11.17 -5.49 0.55
CA ILE A 191 -10.15 -4.59 1.09
C ILE A 191 -10.73 -3.36 1.79
N HIS A 192 -11.68 -2.65 1.18
CA HIS A 192 -12.24 -1.41 1.74
C HIS A 192 -13.07 -1.67 2.99
N VAL A 193 -13.85 -2.76 3.01
CA VAL A 193 -14.62 -3.19 4.18
C VAL A 193 -13.66 -3.55 5.33
N HIS A 194 -12.57 -4.24 5.02
CA HIS A 194 -11.58 -4.62 6.02
C HIS A 194 -10.84 -3.39 6.58
N MET A 195 -10.47 -2.41 5.74
CA MET A 195 -9.86 -1.15 6.19
C MET A 195 -10.78 -0.38 7.14
N ALA A 196 -12.08 -0.28 6.83
CA ALA A 196 -13.06 0.36 7.69
C ALA A 196 -13.22 -0.37 9.03
N PHE A 197 -13.25 -1.70 9.02
CA PHE A 197 -13.24 -2.51 10.24
C PHE A 197 -11.99 -2.27 11.10
N LEU A 198 -10.80 -2.32 10.49
CA LEU A 198 -9.55 -2.08 11.20
C LEU A 198 -9.48 -0.67 11.78
N ARG A 199 -9.93 0.36 11.02
CA ARG A 199 -10.01 1.74 11.50
C ARG A 199 -10.89 1.85 12.75
N THR A 200 -12.05 1.20 12.74
CA THR A 200 -12.95 1.14 13.89
C THR A 200 -12.30 0.46 15.10
N ALA A 201 -11.56 -0.62 14.87
CA ALA A 201 -10.85 -1.36 15.93
C ALA A 201 -9.66 -0.60 16.51
N ILE A 202 -9.01 0.28 15.72
CA ILE A 202 -7.88 1.11 16.16
C ILE A 202 -8.39 2.32 16.96
N GLY A 203 -9.53 2.92 16.57
CA GLY A 203 -9.97 4.19 17.10
C GLY A 203 -8.93 5.29 16.82
N ASP A 204 -8.61 6.13 17.82
CA ASP A 204 -7.61 7.19 17.70
C ASP A 204 -6.21 6.73 18.16
N ASP A 205 -6.04 5.46 18.50
CA ASP A 205 -4.83 4.88 19.07
C ASP A 205 -3.84 4.42 17.98
N TRP A 206 -3.46 5.31 17.07
CA TRP A 206 -2.41 5.03 16.10
C TRP A 206 -1.02 5.08 16.74
N TYR A 207 -0.20 4.06 16.46
CA TYR A 207 1.22 4.10 16.80
C TYR A 207 1.99 4.86 15.71
N VAL A 208 2.50 6.02 16.08
CA VAL A 208 3.31 6.86 15.19
C VAL A 208 4.78 6.46 15.31
N LEU A 209 5.41 6.14 14.19
CA LEU A 209 6.82 5.83 14.03
C LEU A 209 7.47 6.84 13.07
N GLY A 210 8.70 7.30 13.36
CA GLY A 210 9.46 8.21 12.49
C GLY A 210 9.79 9.55 13.09
#